data_60f0a7e1fc5c567cd3e2fde8daa9b86e
#
_entry.id   60f0a7e1fc5c567cd3e2fde8daa9b86e
#
_cell.length_a   1.000
_cell.length_b   1.000
_cell.length_c   1.000
_cell.angle_alpha   90.00
_cell.angle_beta   90.00
_cell.angle_gamma   90.00
#
_symmetry.space_group_name_H-M   'P 1'
#
loop_
_entity.id
_entity.type
_entity.pdbx_description
1 polymer ?
#
loop_
_entity_poly.entity_id
_entity_poly.type
_entity_poly.pdbx_seq_one_letter_code
_entity_poly.pdbx_strand_id
1 'polypeptide(L)'
;MEAPGTDVRTEAAETDVCIVGAGPAGLALALMLLRSGVQVTLVERSTALRRTFHGEILQPGGQRVLDELGVLDAARARGAAPLGGFQVLERERVLLDIDYSRLPAPYDCLLALPQPHLLDELLAACRRLPGFTLLEGHRIAALRERRPGSPCTGIFANGPDRTQVSIEARVVVGADGRFSKTRALAGIDAGRSESFAHDVAWFSLRAPGRETGRVRVHRAAGSAVLVHDTHPDRLRVGWTLPHGGWRQAARRGIDDIRAELARALPQFEDLLHDRIRSMSDLTLLDVFAAHAREWVRDGLVLIGDAAHTHGPIGAQGINLALQDAAALHPVLLDALAAGQPTRERLAPYARLRVPAAASVHRMQRMQAKAMFGGGNPVAGFLRARAATLVTHTRLGALITHKVAFGTGSP
;
A
#
# COMPACT_ATOMS: atom_id res chain seq x y z
N MET A 1 7.02 -52.99 -1.54
CA MET A 1 7.32 -51.84 -2.40
C MET A 1 7.08 -50.59 -1.55
N GLU A 2 8.13 -50.18 -0.85
CA GLU A 2 8.09 -48.98 0.02
C GLU A 2 7.95 -47.74 -0.85
N ALA A 3 7.03 -46.87 -0.46
CA ALA A 3 6.92 -45.57 -1.10
C ALA A 3 8.23 -44.76 -0.86
N PRO A 4 8.76 -44.05 -1.85
CA PRO A 4 9.96 -43.25 -1.64
C PRO A 4 9.69 -42.21 -0.59
N GLY A 5 10.39 -42.32 0.52
CA GLY A 5 10.38 -41.31 1.61
C GLY A 5 10.79 -39.96 1.02
N THR A 6 9.88 -39.02 1.08
CA THR A 6 10.11 -37.61 0.71
C THR A 6 11.02 -37.01 1.76
N ASP A 7 12.30 -37.02 1.52
CA ASP A 7 13.32 -36.37 2.37
C ASP A 7 13.13 -34.82 2.24
N VAL A 8 12.37 -34.22 3.16
CA VAL A 8 12.22 -32.77 3.26
C VAL A 8 13.49 -32.28 3.97
N ARG A 9 14.37 -31.58 3.26
CA ARG A 9 15.51 -30.92 3.88
C ARG A 9 15.01 -29.76 4.73
N THR A 10 15.15 -29.88 6.04
CA THR A 10 14.83 -28.83 7.00
C THR A 10 16.11 -28.12 7.40
N GLU A 11 16.20 -26.83 7.05
CA GLU A 11 17.24 -25.93 7.52
C GLU A 11 16.74 -25.16 8.74
N ALA A 12 17.60 -24.92 9.74
CA ALA A 12 17.29 -24.13 10.91
C ALA A 12 18.00 -22.77 10.83
N ALA A 13 17.31 -21.71 11.14
CA ALA A 13 17.84 -20.37 11.20
C ALA A 13 17.38 -19.65 12.48
N GLU A 14 18.25 -18.86 13.09
CA GLU A 14 17.95 -18.00 14.22
C GLU A 14 18.11 -16.53 13.82
N THR A 15 17.25 -15.66 14.33
CA THR A 15 17.30 -14.23 14.03
C THR A 15 16.64 -13.42 15.16
N ASP A 16 16.98 -12.15 15.30
CA ASP A 16 16.26 -11.28 16.24
C ASP A 16 14.82 -11.02 15.75
N VAL A 17 14.68 -10.63 14.47
CA VAL A 17 13.38 -10.32 13.89
C VAL A 17 13.19 -11.05 12.56
N CYS A 18 12.12 -11.82 12.46
CA CYS A 18 11.69 -12.40 11.20
C CYS A 18 10.55 -11.58 10.60
N ILE A 19 10.76 -11.02 9.42
CA ILE A 19 9.75 -10.23 8.70
C ILE A 19 9.17 -11.09 7.57
N VAL A 20 7.87 -11.25 7.53
CA VAL A 20 7.16 -11.98 6.46
C VAL A 20 6.57 -10.97 5.47
N GLY A 21 7.14 -10.91 4.28
CA GLY A 21 6.73 -10.04 3.17
C GLY A 21 7.71 -8.92 2.85
N ALA A 22 8.24 -8.90 1.62
CA ALA A 22 9.13 -7.87 1.07
C ALA A 22 8.37 -6.73 0.38
N GLY A 23 7.26 -6.29 0.97
CA GLY A 23 6.56 -5.07 0.57
C GLY A 23 7.20 -3.80 1.15
N PRO A 24 6.63 -2.60 0.86
CA PRO A 24 7.17 -1.35 1.37
C PRO A 24 7.34 -1.32 2.89
N ALA A 25 6.36 -1.84 3.65
CA ALA A 25 6.45 -1.90 5.11
C ALA A 25 7.58 -2.82 5.59
N GLY A 26 7.65 -4.05 5.02
CA GLY A 26 8.63 -5.05 5.46
C GLY A 26 10.06 -4.63 5.15
N LEU A 27 10.34 -4.14 3.94
CA LEU A 27 11.68 -3.70 3.56
C LEU A 27 12.11 -2.41 4.27
N ALA A 28 11.20 -1.45 4.46
CA ALA A 28 11.52 -0.25 5.23
C ALA A 28 11.85 -0.58 6.68
N LEU A 29 11.06 -1.44 7.34
CA LEU A 29 11.33 -1.89 8.69
C LEU A 29 12.64 -2.68 8.77
N ALA A 30 12.90 -3.59 7.81
CA ALA A 30 14.14 -4.35 7.74
C ALA A 30 15.35 -3.40 7.71
N LEU A 31 15.32 -2.39 6.83
CA LEU A 31 16.41 -1.42 6.72
C LEU A 31 16.62 -0.62 8.01
N MET A 32 15.55 -0.18 8.68
CA MET A 32 15.62 0.51 9.96
C MET A 32 16.29 -0.35 11.05
N LEU A 33 15.84 -1.61 11.18
CA LEU A 33 16.36 -2.55 12.17
C LEU A 33 17.83 -2.90 11.92
N LEU A 34 18.19 -3.19 10.67
CA LEU A 34 19.59 -3.48 10.29
C LEU A 34 20.53 -2.31 10.60
N ARG A 35 20.10 -1.07 10.36
CA ARG A 35 20.88 0.12 10.75
C ARG A 35 21.07 0.27 12.26
N SER A 36 20.18 -0.33 13.03
CA SER A 36 20.26 -0.39 14.50
C SER A 36 21.01 -1.64 15.00
N GLY A 37 21.63 -2.42 14.11
CA GLY A 37 22.42 -3.61 14.47
C GLY A 37 21.57 -4.85 14.79
N VAL A 38 20.28 -4.85 14.49
CA VAL A 38 19.39 -5.99 14.72
C VAL A 38 19.50 -6.98 13.54
N GLN A 39 19.59 -8.27 13.82
CA GLN A 39 19.59 -9.32 12.81
C GLN A 39 18.17 -9.53 12.26
N VAL A 40 18.05 -9.51 10.94
CA VAL A 40 16.74 -9.61 10.24
C VAL A 40 16.76 -10.72 9.21
N THR A 41 15.83 -11.66 9.35
CA THR A 41 15.47 -12.60 8.29
C THR A 41 14.16 -12.18 7.64
N LEU A 42 14.19 -11.94 6.33
CA LEU A 42 13.03 -11.55 5.55
C LEU A 42 12.58 -12.71 4.66
N VAL A 43 11.31 -13.10 4.79
CA VAL A 43 10.69 -14.20 4.02
C VAL A 43 9.77 -13.59 2.96
N GLU A 44 10.03 -13.86 1.69
CA GLU A 44 9.20 -13.38 0.58
C GLU A 44 8.80 -14.54 -0.35
N ARG A 45 7.50 -14.65 -0.62
CA ARG A 45 6.94 -15.73 -1.43
C ARG A 45 7.28 -15.66 -2.93
N SER A 46 7.58 -14.45 -3.41
CA SER A 46 7.91 -14.21 -4.82
C SER A 46 9.40 -14.37 -5.04
N THR A 47 9.80 -14.93 -6.17
CA THR A 47 11.21 -15.02 -6.61
C THR A 47 11.66 -13.73 -7.32
N ALA A 48 10.74 -12.82 -7.59
CA ALA A 48 11.03 -11.49 -8.12
C ALA A 48 10.05 -10.47 -7.51
N LEU A 49 10.56 -9.34 -7.02
CA LEU A 49 9.75 -8.27 -6.42
C LEU A 49 8.93 -7.47 -7.46
N ARG A 50 8.67 -8.07 -8.62
CA ARG A 50 7.89 -7.47 -9.70
C ARG A 50 6.41 -7.59 -9.39
N ARG A 51 5.85 -6.55 -8.77
CA ARG A 51 4.43 -6.42 -8.52
C ARG A 51 3.81 -5.51 -9.58
N THR A 52 2.85 -6.02 -10.33
CA THR A 52 2.05 -5.23 -11.27
C THR A 52 0.85 -4.62 -10.55
N PHE A 53 0.53 -3.37 -10.87
CA PHE A 53 -0.69 -2.68 -10.42
C PHE A 53 -0.90 -2.58 -8.90
N HIS A 54 0.16 -2.25 -8.15
CA HIS A 54 0.06 -1.82 -6.77
C HIS A 54 0.11 -0.29 -6.70
N GLY A 55 -0.30 0.31 -5.57
CA GLY A 55 -0.23 1.76 -5.38
C GLY A 55 1.19 2.28 -5.66
N GLU A 56 1.31 3.38 -6.35
CA GLU A 56 2.60 3.99 -6.73
C GLU A 56 2.68 5.47 -6.32
N ILE A 57 1.61 6.05 -5.77
CA ILE A 57 1.64 7.45 -5.33
C ILE A 57 2.12 7.52 -3.89
N LEU A 58 3.23 8.23 -3.70
CA LEU A 58 3.76 8.58 -2.40
C LEU A 58 3.25 9.96 -1.99
N GLN A 59 2.63 10.02 -0.83
CA GLN A 59 2.32 11.26 -0.13
C GLN A 59 3.60 11.85 0.50
N PRO A 60 3.66 13.14 0.82
CA PRO A 60 4.78 13.79 1.51
C PRO A 60 5.30 13.03 2.73
N GLY A 61 4.40 12.51 3.57
CA GLY A 61 4.81 11.73 4.75
C GLY A 61 5.54 10.43 4.41
N GLY A 62 5.15 9.76 3.33
CA GLY A 62 5.88 8.58 2.84
C GLY A 62 7.23 8.94 2.20
N GLN A 63 7.28 10.06 1.47
CA GLN A 63 8.54 10.57 0.91
C GLN A 63 9.53 10.90 2.02
N ARG A 64 9.09 11.57 3.10
CA ARG A 64 9.94 11.89 4.25
C ARG A 64 10.55 10.64 4.89
N VAL A 65 9.77 9.60 5.13
CA VAL A 65 10.30 8.33 5.68
C VAL A 65 11.37 7.72 4.78
N LEU A 66 11.17 7.74 3.46
CA LEU A 66 12.14 7.20 2.50
C LEU A 66 13.39 8.07 2.37
N ASP A 67 13.25 9.37 2.56
CA ASP A 67 14.36 10.32 2.57
C ASP A 67 15.23 10.13 3.82
N GLU A 68 14.63 10.03 4.99
CA GLU A 68 15.31 9.68 6.26
C GLU A 68 16.04 8.32 6.14
N LEU A 69 15.49 7.40 5.34
CA LEU A 69 16.15 6.14 4.99
C LEU A 69 17.21 6.30 3.88
N GLY A 70 17.40 7.49 3.30
CA GLY A 70 18.39 7.75 2.26
C GLY A 70 18.20 6.92 1.00
N VAL A 71 16.95 6.53 0.69
CA VAL A 71 16.62 5.72 -0.50
C VAL A 71 15.74 6.48 -1.49
N LEU A 72 15.18 7.63 -1.10
CA LEU A 72 14.24 8.38 -1.93
C LEU A 72 14.86 8.87 -3.24
N ASP A 73 16.04 9.47 -3.17
CA ASP A 73 16.71 10.05 -4.35
C ASP A 73 17.14 8.96 -5.34
N ALA A 74 17.68 7.84 -4.85
CA ALA A 74 18.02 6.71 -5.70
C ALA A 74 16.79 6.11 -6.40
N ALA A 75 15.68 5.98 -5.68
CA ALA A 75 14.42 5.52 -6.25
C ALA A 75 13.85 6.51 -7.28
N ARG A 76 13.93 7.82 -7.02
CA ARG A 76 13.55 8.88 -7.96
C ARG A 76 14.39 8.84 -9.23
N ALA A 77 15.69 8.64 -9.10
CA ALA A 77 16.62 8.56 -10.24
C ALA A 77 16.31 7.40 -11.20
N ARG A 78 15.68 6.34 -10.72
CA ARG A 78 15.17 5.24 -11.56
C ARG A 78 13.93 5.62 -12.36
N GLY A 79 13.32 6.73 -12.07
CA GLY A 79 12.17 7.31 -12.73
C GLY A 79 10.95 7.44 -11.82
N ALA A 80 10.50 8.68 -11.69
CA ALA A 80 9.30 9.07 -10.96
C ALA A 80 8.68 10.30 -11.62
N ALA A 81 7.37 10.51 -11.42
CA ALA A 81 6.66 11.69 -11.91
C ALA A 81 6.14 12.52 -10.72
N PRO A 82 6.59 13.78 -10.55
CA PRO A 82 6.02 14.69 -9.58
C PRO A 82 4.61 15.11 -10.01
N LEU A 83 3.68 15.15 -9.06
CA LEU A 83 2.29 15.51 -9.27
C LEU A 83 1.92 16.65 -8.31
N GLY A 84 1.56 17.83 -8.85
CA GLY A 84 1.29 19.04 -8.08
C GLY A 84 0.04 18.99 -7.21
N GLY A 85 -0.76 17.94 -7.29
CA GLY A 85 -1.94 17.81 -6.45
C GLY A 85 -2.99 16.85 -7.00
N PHE A 86 -4.21 17.05 -6.50
CA PHE A 86 -5.35 16.18 -6.78
C PHE A 86 -6.55 17.01 -7.23
N GLN A 87 -7.17 16.63 -8.35
CA GLN A 87 -8.36 17.29 -8.89
C GLN A 87 -9.51 16.31 -9.08
N VAL A 88 -10.72 16.77 -8.76
CA VAL A 88 -11.97 16.08 -9.14
C VAL A 88 -12.67 16.94 -10.18
N LEU A 89 -12.98 16.33 -11.32
CA LEU A 89 -13.64 16.99 -12.45
C LEU A 89 -14.97 16.33 -12.76
N GLU A 90 -15.90 17.13 -13.22
CA GLU A 90 -17.14 16.66 -13.84
C GLU A 90 -17.24 17.30 -15.22
N ARG A 91 -17.09 16.50 -16.27
CA ARG A 91 -16.78 16.98 -17.61
C ARG A 91 -15.49 17.83 -17.56
N GLU A 92 -15.51 19.08 -18.01
CA GLU A 92 -14.39 20.03 -17.96
C GLU A 92 -14.34 20.87 -16.68
N ARG A 93 -15.36 20.77 -15.83
CA ARG A 93 -15.46 21.60 -14.64
C ARG A 93 -14.70 20.99 -13.46
N VAL A 94 -13.77 21.74 -12.89
CA VAL A 94 -13.10 21.38 -11.63
C VAL A 94 -14.08 21.58 -10.46
N LEU A 95 -14.37 20.48 -9.75
CA LEU A 95 -15.20 20.46 -8.54
C LEU A 95 -14.38 20.60 -7.27
N LEU A 96 -13.17 20.05 -7.27
CA LEU A 96 -12.23 20.08 -6.15
C LEU A 96 -10.82 20.18 -6.72
N ASP A 97 -10.02 21.08 -6.14
CA ASP A 97 -8.59 21.22 -6.43
C ASP A 97 -7.81 21.27 -5.11
N ILE A 98 -6.93 20.30 -4.90
CA ILE A 98 -6.02 20.23 -3.76
C ILE A 98 -4.62 20.47 -4.29
N ASP A 99 -4.07 21.62 -3.97
CA ASP A 99 -2.76 22.07 -4.41
C ASP A 99 -1.71 21.75 -3.33
N TYR A 100 -0.78 20.84 -3.67
CA TYR A 100 0.29 20.40 -2.78
C TYR A 100 1.47 21.36 -2.78
N SER A 101 1.62 22.26 -3.77
CA SER A 101 2.68 23.27 -3.79
C SER A 101 2.67 24.23 -2.60
N ARG A 102 1.58 24.22 -1.82
CA ARG A 102 1.42 24.99 -0.59
C ARG A 102 1.97 24.27 0.66
N LEU A 103 2.40 23.04 0.52
CA LEU A 103 3.06 22.30 1.59
C LEU A 103 4.52 22.72 1.73
N PRO A 104 5.15 22.46 2.89
CA PRO A 104 6.56 22.77 3.07
C PRO A 104 7.46 21.96 2.13
N ALA A 105 8.39 22.63 1.44
CA ALA A 105 9.45 21.97 0.69
C ALA A 105 10.35 21.14 1.65
N PRO A 106 10.96 20.04 1.19
CA PRO A 106 10.99 19.53 -0.18
C PRO A 106 9.84 18.57 -0.53
N TYR A 107 8.82 18.46 0.33
CA TYR A 107 7.71 17.51 0.18
C TYR A 107 6.41 18.23 -0.23
N ASP A 108 6.52 19.09 -1.22
CA ASP A 108 5.44 19.95 -1.73
C ASP A 108 4.72 19.38 -2.97
N CYS A 109 4.85 18.08 -3.20
CA CYS A 109 4.16 17.37 -4.28
C CYS A 109 3.86 15.92 -3.89
N LEU A 110 2.92 15.30 -4.60
CA LEU A 110 2.81 13.85 -4.66
C LEU A 110 3.89 13.32 -5.59
N LEU A 111 4.34 12.10 -5.36
CA LEU A 111 5.32 11.46 -6.23
C LEU A 111 4.76 10.13 -6.74
N ALA A 112 4.49 10.05 -8.05
CA ALA A 112 4.20 8.78 -8.68
C ALA A 112 5.52 8.04 -8.95
N LEU A 113 5.81 7.07 -8.10
CA LEU A 113 7.02 6.25 -8.13
C LEU A 113 6.61 4.79 -8.34
N PRO A 114 7.00 4.17 -9.48
CA PRO A 114 6.72 2.76 -9.70
C PRO A 114 7.23 1.90 -8.54
N GLN A 115 6.36 1.09 -7.95
CA GLN A 115 6.69 0.33 -6.75
C GLN A 115 7.94 -0.55 -6.89
N PRO A 116 8.24 -1.20 -8.06
CA PRO A 116 9.49 -1.92 -8.23
C PRO A 116 10.74 -1.07 -7.99
N HIS A 117 10.76 0.18 -8.43
CA HIS A 117 11.91 1.07 -8.21
C HIS A 117 12.17 1.29 -6.72
N LEU A 118 11.11 1.51 -5.94
CA LEU A 118 11.19 1.66 -4.50
C LEU A 118 11.67 0.38 -3.80
N LEU A 119 11.08 -0.77 -4.16
CA LEU A 119 11.41 -2.05 -3.52
C LEU A 119 12.85 -2.47 -3.83
N ASP A 120 13.31 -2.27 -5.06
CA ASP A 120 14.69 -2.58 -5.47
C ASP A 120 15.71 -1.76 -4.67
N GLU A 121 15.45 -0.45 -4.48
CA GLU A 121 16.36 0.40 -3.70
C GLU A 121 16.37 0.07 -2.21
N LEU A 122 15.19 -0.19 -1.63
CA LEU A 122 15.10 -0.66 -0.24
C LEU A 122 15.83 -1.98 -0.04
N LEU A 123 15.63 -2.94 -0.94
CA LEU A 123 16.30 -4.24 -0.88
C LEU A 123 17.81 -4.11 -1.08
N ALA A 124 18.25 -3.32 -2.05
CA ALA A 124 19.66 -3.05 -2.26
C ALA A 124 20.31 -2.40 -1.02
N ALA A 125 19.60 -1.51 -0.34
CA ALA A 125 20.07 -0.92 0.91
C ALA A 125 20.18 -1.95 2.04
N CYS A 126 19.20 -2.85 2.18
CA CYS A 126 19.26 -3.95 3.16
C CYS A 126 20.44 -4.89 2.89
N ARG A 127 20.65 -5.29 1.62
CA ARG A 127 21.73 -6.22 1.23
C ARG A 127 23.15 -5.70 1.51
N ARG A 128 23.33 -4.38 1.65
CA ARG A 128 24.62 -3.77 2.00
C ARG A 128 24.94 -3.84 3.49
N LEU A 129 23.99 -4.19 4.34
CA LEU A 129 24.16 -4.20 5.79
C LEU A 129 24.38 -5.63 6.30
N PRO A 130 25.24 -5.83 7.31
CA PRO A 130 25.40 -7.12 7.95
C PRO A 130 24.13 -7.54 8.69
N GLY A 131 23.96 -8.85 8.90
CA GLY A 131 22.81 -9.39 9.62
C GLY A 131 21.53 -9.49 8.82
N PHE A 132 21.56 -9.26 7.50
CA PHE A 132 20.42 -9.43 6.62
C PHE A 132 20.41 -10.78 5.92
N THR A 133 19.35 -11.55 6.13
CA THR A 133 19.06 -12.79 5.40
C THR A 133 17.76 -12.66 4.63
N LEU A 134 17.78 -12.98 3.34
CA LEU A 134 16.59 -12.97 2.48
C LEU A 134 16.27 -14.37 1.99
N LEU A 135 15.06 -14.83 2.28
CA LEU A 135 14.50 -16.08 1.79
C LEU A 135 13.47 -15.81 0.69
N GLU A 136 13.95 -15.66 -0.54
CA GLU A 136 13.10 -15.48 -1.74
C GLU A 136 12.43 -16.81 -2.14
N GLY A 137 11.22 -16.72 -2.68
CA GLY A 137 10.45 -17.91 -3.09
C GLY A 137 9.89 -18.72 -1.92
N HIS A 138 10.07 -18.24 -0.67
CA HIS A 138 9.62 -18.93 0.53
C HIS A 138 8.28 -18.44 1.02
N ARG A 139 7.36 -19.36 1.30
CA ARG A 139 6.02 -19.06 1.83
C ARG A 139 5.89 -19.55 3.24
N ILE A 140 5.44 -18.68 4.14
CA ILE A 140 5.10 -19.11 5.51
C ILE A 140 4.03 -20.22 5.43
N ALA A 141 4.32 -21.34 6.08
CA ALA A 141 3.46 -22.53 6.14
C ALA A 141 2.81 -22.68 7.50
N ALA A 142 3.56 -22.42 8.58
CA ALA A 142 3.07 -22.49 9.95
C ALA A 142 3.72 -21.43 10.81
N LEU A 143 2.99 -21.03 11.84
CA LEU A 143 3.43 -20.16 12.92
C LEU A 143 3.32 -20.94 14.22
N ARG A 144 4.41 -21.05 14.97
CA ARG A 144 4.42 -21.60 16.32
C ARG A 144 4.42 -20.42 17.29
N GLU A 145 3.34 -20.26 18.01
CA GLU A 145 3.25 -19.20 19.01
C GLU A 145 4.31 -19.38 20.10
N ARG A 146 4.71 -18.25 20.68
CA ARG A 146 5.65 -18.22 21.79
C ARG A 146 5.12 -19.01 22.98
N ARG A 147 5.88 -19.98 23.45
CA ARG A 147 5.55 -20.75 24.65
C ARG A 147 5.94 -19.93 25.90
N PRO A 148 5.22 -20.08 27.02
CA PRO A 148 5.68 -19.52 28.30
C PRO A 148 7.12 -19.96 28.57
N GLY A 149 8.02 -19.00 28.85
CA GLY A 149 9.43 -19.25 29.08
C GLY A 149 10.30 -19.41 27.83
N SER A 150 9.73 -19.49 26.60
CA SER A 150 10.51 -19.44 25.36
C SER A 150 10.83 -18.01 24.96
N PRO A 151 12.07 -17.66 24.62
CA PRO A 151 12.40 -16.34 24.11
C PRO A 151 11.95 -16.12 22.65
N CYS A 152 11.58 -17.16 21.93
CA CYS A 152 11.38 -17.14 20.49
C CYS A 152 9.99 -17.58 20.04
N THR A 153 9.55 -17.02 18.93
CA THR A 153 8.40 -17.44 18.11
C THR A 153 8.95 -18.18 16.89
N GLY A 154 8.43 -19.38 16.61
CA GLY A 154 8.90 -20.16 15.47
C GLY A 154 8.03 -19.95 14.23
N ILE A 155 8.65 -19.89 13.06
CA ILE A 155 7.97 -20.02 11.78
C ILE A 155 8.55 -21.17 10.98
N PHE A 156 7.66 -21.81 10.19
CA PHE A 156 8.07 -22.72 9.13
C PHE A 156 7.74 -22.08 7.79
N ALA A 157 8.72 -22.02 6.90
CA ALA A 157 8.57 -21.52 5.55
C ALA A 157 8.92 -22.60 4.54
N ASN A 158 8.04 -22.80 3.55
CA ASN A 158 8.28 -23.72 2.45
C ASN A 158 8.91 -22.93 1.30
N GLY A 159 10.07 -23.40 0.86
CA GLY A 159 10.83 -22.84 -0.24
C GLY A 159 10.60 -23.58 -1.57
N PRO A 160 11.33 -23.20 -2.62
CA PRO A 160 11.40 -23.94 -3.87
C PRO A 160 11.98 -25.34 -3.61
N ASP A 161 11.73 -26.28 -4.55
CA ASP A 161 12.27 -27.64 -4.53
C ASP A 161 11.96 -28.45 -3.25
N ARG A 162 10.79 -28.19 -2.63
CA ARG A 162 10.33 -28.83 -1.37
C ARG A 162 11.27 -28.61 -0.19
N THR A 163 12.08 -27.57 -0.22
CA THR A 163 12.85 -27.15 0.96
C THR A 163 11.92 -26.60 2.02
N GLN A 164 12.25 -26.84 3.29
CA GLN A 164 11.57 -26.24 4.42
C GLN A 164 12.60 -25.59 5.33
N VAL A 165 12.33 -24.35 5.74
CA VAL A 165 13.18 -23.62 6.70
C VAL A 165 12.39 -23.43 7.98
N SER A 166 12.99 -23.83 9.11
CA SER A 166 12.50 -23.52 10.45
C SER A 166 13.24 -22.29 10.96
N ILE A 167 12.54 -21.22 11.28
CA ILE A 167 13.12 -19.95 11.74
C ILE A 167 12.67 -19.71 13.17
N GLU A 168 13.61 -19.58 14.10
CA GLU A 168 13.38 -19.13 15.47
C GLU A 168 13.68 -17.63 15.53
N ALA A 169 12.69 -16.81 15.89
CA ALA A 169 12.82 -15.36 15.99
C ALA A 169 12.33 -14.84 17.32
N ARG A 170 12.98 -13.83 17.86
CA ARG A 170 12.49 -13.15 19.07
C ARG A 170 11.17 -12.44 18.79
N VAL A 171 11.03 -11.87 17.58
CA VAL A 171 9.77 -11.27 17.09
C VAL A 171 9.53 -11.67 15.64
N VAL A 172 8.28 -12.04 15.34
CA VAL A 172 7.79 -12.19 13.97
C VAL A 172 6.96 -10.96 13.60
N VAL A 173 7.23 -10.38 12.43
CA VAL A 173 6.47 -9.25 11.89
C VAL A 173 5.75 -9.68 10.63
N GLY A 174 4.42 -9.69 10.66
CA GLY A 174 3.58 -9.93 9.49
C GLY A 174 3.44 -8.65 8.66
N ALA A 175 4.10 -8.62 7.49
CA ALA A 175 4.05 -7.55 6.49
C ALA A 175 3.62 -8.09 5.12
N ASP A 176 2.93 -9.23 5.09
CA ASP A 176 2.60 -10.04 3.93
C ASP A 176 1.29 -9.63 3.22
N GLY A 177 0.84 -8.42 3.50
CA GLY A 177 -0.16 -7.71 2.72
C GLY A 177 -1.61 -8.09 3.03
N ARG A 178 -2.53 -7.62 2.17
CA ARG A 178 -4.00 -7.65 2.37
C ARG A 178 -4.59 -9.04 2.65
N PHE A 179 -3.99 -10.09 2.12
CA PHE A 179 -4.37 -11.49 2.35
C PHE A 179 -3.35 -12.20 3.25
N SER A 180 -2.87 -11.52 4.28
CA SER A 180 -1.83 -11.98 5.18
C SER A 180 -2.05 -13.41 5.67
N LYS A 181 -1.10 -14.28 5.33
CA LYS A 181 -1.06 -15.66 5.82
C LYS A 181 -0.58 -15.68 7.27
N THR A 182 0.34 -14.79 7.64
CA THR A 182 0.82 -14.61 9.02
C THR A 182 -0.34 -14.31 9.97
N ARG A 183 -1.19 -13.33 9.61
CA ARG A 183 -2.41 -13.00 10.37
C ARG A 183 -3.35 -14.21 10.48
N ALA A 184 -3.59 -14.92 9.37
CA ALA A 184 -4.47 -16.07 9.36
C ALA A 184 -3.94 -17.23 10.22
N LEU A 185 -2.63 -17.51 10.15
CA LEU A 185 -1.99 -18.55 10.97
C LEU A 185 -2.00 -18.21 12.46
N ALA A 186 -1.95 -16.93 12.81
CA ALA A 186 -2.13 -16.47 14.19
C ALA A 186 -3.59 -16.49 14.66
N GLY A 187 -4.54 -16.90 13.82
CA GLY A 187 -5.97 -16.89 14.17
C GLY A 187 -6.56 -15.51 14.41
N ILE A 188 -5.91 -14.45 13.84
CA ILE A 188 -6.38 -13.07 13.99
C ILE A 188 -7.39 -12.75 12.88
N ASP A 189 -8.60 -12.36 13.30
CA ASP A 189 -9.65 -11.92 12.39
C ASP A 189 -9.19 -10.68 11.59
N ALA A 190 -9.37 -10.73 10.29
CA ALA A 190 -9.03 -9.63 9.38
C ALA A 190 -9.91 -8.39 9.59
N GLY A 191 -11.08 -8.52 10.20
CA GLY A 191 -12.04 -7.42 10.32
C GLY A 191 -12.43 -6.83 8.95
N ARG A 192 -12.60 -7.69 7.94
CA ARG A 192 -12.97 -7.24 6.58
C ARG A 192 -14.33 -6.56 6.58
N SER A 193 -14.42 -5.42 5.91
CA SER A 193 -15.67 -4.70 5.69
C SER A 193 -15.77 -4.26 4.22
N GLU A 194 -16.96 -4.38 3.66
CA GLU A 194 -17.28 -3.90 2.31
C GLU A 194 -17.66 -2.41 2.36
N SER A 195 -16.71 -1.60 2.81
CA SER A 195 -16.91 -0.15 3.00
C SER A 195 -16.91 0.65 1.70
N PHE A 196 -16.53 0.01 0.59
CA PHE A 196 -16.46 0.64 -0.72
C PHE A 196 -17.41 -0.05 -1.68
N ALA A 197 -18.25 0.77 -2.34
CA ALA A 197 -19.25 0.27 -3.28
C ALA A 197 -18.68 0.01 -4.69
N HIS A 198 -17.39 0.23 -4.90
CA HIS A 198 -16.77 0.15 -6.23
C HIS A 198 -15.42 -0.59 -6.17
N ASP A 199 -15.21 -1.42 -7.18
CA ASP A 199 -13.91 -1.97 -7.55
C ASP A 199 -13.20 -1.03 -8.52
N VAL A 200 -11.92 -1.28 -8.79
CA VAL A 200 -11.14 -0.48 -9.75
C VAL A 200 -10.43 -1.40 -10.74
N ALA A 201 -10.66 -1.17 -12.02
CA ALA A 201 -9.88 -1.79 -13.09
C ALA A 201 -8.75 -0.84 -13.51
N TRP A 202 -7.51 -1.33 -13.45
CA TRP A 202 -6.30 -0.57 -13.73
C TRP A 202 -5.68 -0.93 -15.07
N PHE A 203 -5.17 0.08 -15.76
CA PHE A 203 -4.34 -0.07 -16.95
C PHE A 203 -3.40 1.13 -17.12
N SER A 204 -2.52 1.08 -18.12
CA SER A 204 -1.61 2.18 -18.44
C SER A 204 -1.66 2.51 -19.92
N LEU A 205 -1.61 3.80 -20.23
CA LEU A 205 -1.50 4.34 -21.58
C LEU A 205 -0.07 4.88 -21.79
N ARG A 206 0.52 4.67 -22.96
CA ARG A 206 1.73 5.38 -23.34
C ARG A 206 1.31 6.75 -23.88
N ALA A 207 1.81 7.82 -23.29
CA ALA A 207 1.33 9.19 -23.54
C ALA A 207 2.47 10.23 -23.48
N PRO A 208 3.53 10.11 -24.33
CA PRO A 208 4.63 11.04 -24.32
C PRO A 208 4.14 12.45 -24.66
N GLY A 209 4.56 13.44 -23.87
CA GLY A 209 4.17 14.84 -24.04
C GLY A 209 2.70 15.15 -23.73
N ARG A 210 2.01 14.25 -23.00
CA ARG A 210 0.57 14.40 -22.64
C ARG A 210 0.37 14.24 -21.14
N GLU A 211 1.33 14.71 -20.35
CA GLU A 211 1.32 14.65 -18.91
C GLU A 211 0.15 15.47 -18.32
N THR A 212 -0.41 14.98 -17.23
CA THR A 212 -1.49 15.65 -16.51
C THR A 212 -0.97 16.60 -15.43
N GLY A 213 0.24 16.35 -14.93
CA GLY A 213 0.88 17.08 -13.82
C GLY A 213 0.15 16.96 -12.47
N ARG A 214 -0.93 16.19 -12.42
CA ARG A 214 -1.81 16.02 -11.24
C ARG A 214 -2.48 14.66 -11.27
N VAL A 215 -2.97 14.23 -10.11
CA VAL A 215 -3.96 13.15 -10.06
C VAL A 215 -5.33 13.75 -10.41
N ARG A 216 -5.95 13.29 -11.48
CA ARG A 216 -7.27 13.74 -11.91
C ARG A 216 -8.30 12.62 -11.79
N VAL A 217 -9.45 12.93 -11.21
CA VAL A 217 -10.60 12.02 -11.14
C VAL A 217 -11.74 12.62 -11.92
N HIS A 218 -12.05 12.02 -13.05
CA HIS A 218 -13.16 12.39 -13.92
C HIS A 218 -14.41 11.64 -13.48
N ARG A 219 -15.40 12.37 -12.97
CA ARG A 219 -16.71 11.81 -12.60
C ARG A 219 -17.56 11.61 -13.84
N ALA A 220 -18.12 10.42 -13.95
CA ALA A 220 -19.17 10.09 -14.92
C ALA A 220 -20.39 9.54 -14.16
N ALA A 221 -21.54 9.45 -14.80
CA ALA A 221 -22.76 8.94 -14.16
C ALA A 221 -22.56 7.52 -13.62
N GLY A 222 -22.44 7.39 -12.28
CA GLY A 222 -22.29 6.11 -11.57
C GLY A 222 -20.88 5.50 -11.59
N SER A 223 -19.90 6.14 -12.24
CA SER A 223 -18.50 5.71 -12.25
C SER A 223 -17.55 6.91 -12.11
N ALA A 224 -16.27 6.62 -11.93
CA ALA A 224 -15.22 7.62 -12.01
C ALA A 224 -13.99 7.02 -12.71
N VAL A 225 -13.25 7.86 -13.42
CA VAL A 225 -11.99 7.48 -14.04
C VAL A 225 -10.89 8.34 -13.45
N LEU A 226 -9.96 7.70 -12.77
CA LEU A 226 -8.77 8.32 -12.23
C LEU A 226 -7.66 8.25 -13.27
N VAL A 227 -6.91 9.32 -13.45
CA VAL A 227 -5.72 9.36 -14.30
C VAL A 227 -4.61 10.15 -13.61
N HIS A 228 -3.38 9.66 -13.72
CA HIS A 228 -2.17 10.36 -13.28
C HIS A 228 -0.95 9.91 -14.09
N ASP A 229 0.06 10.76 -14.10
CA ASP A 229 1.32 10.45 -14.76
C ASP A 229 2.09 9.36 -14.01
N THR A 230 2.81 8.53 -14.76
CA THR A 230 3.76 7.56 -14.23
C THR A 230 4.93 7.36 -15.20
N HIS A 231 6.07 6.93 -14.67
CA HIS A 231 7.29 6.74 -15.47
C HIS A 231 7.27 5.40 -16.24
N PRO A 232 7.90 5.32 -17.43
CA PRO A 232 8.25 6.42 -18.32
C PRO A 232 7.08 6.78 -19.24
N ASP A 233 6.86 8.08 -19.47
CA ASP A 233 5.93 8.64 -20.48
C ASP A 233 4.57 7.93 -20.54
N ARG A 234 3.99 7.62 -19.38
CA ARG A 234 2.74 6.87 -19.25
C ARG A 234 1.74 7.58 -18.37
N LEU A 235 0.49 7.30 -18.65
CA LEU A 235 -0.62 7.57 -17.74
C LEU A 235 -1.05 6.26 -17.08
N ARG A 236 -1.22 6.29 -15.77
CA ARG A 236 -1.94 5.26 -15.04
C ARG A 236 -3.40 5.63 -15.00
N VAL A 237 -4.26 4.71 -15.41
CA VAL A 237 -5.71 4.92 -15.44
C VAL A 237 -6.40 3.89 -14.56
N GLY A 238 -7.27 4.37 -13.67
CA GLY A 238 -8.14 3.55 -12.82
C GLY A 238 -9.60 3.82 -13.15
N TRP A 239 -10.28 2.83 -13.70
CA TRP A 239 -11.71 2.90 -13.97
C TRP A 239 -12.49 2.22 -12.85
N THR A 240 -13.40 2.97 -12.21
CA THR A 240 -14.23 2.43 -11.12
C THR A 240 -15.49 1.80 -11.70
N LEU A 241 -15.88 0.68 -11.12
CA LEU A 241 -17.11 -0.05 -11.46
C LEU A 241 -17.78 -0.52 -10.16
N PRO A 242 -19.10 -0.71 -10.13
CA PRO A 242 -19.80 -1.23 -8.97
C PRO A 242 -19.17 -2.52 -8.48
N HIS A 243 -19.10 -2.73 -7.15
CA HIS A 243 -18.52 -3.94 -6.56
C HIS A 243 -19.16 -5.20 -7.14
N GLY A 244 -18.35 -6.15 -7.59
CA GLY A 244 -18.80 -7.34 -8.33
C GLY A 244 -19.25 -7.08 -9.77
N GLY A 245 -19.26 -5.84 -10.26
CA GLY A 245 -19.71 -5.45 -11.60
C GLY A 245 -18.81 -5.90 -12.76
N TRP A 246 -17.63 -6.45 -12.46
CA TRP A 246 -16.67 -6.88 -13.49
C TRP A 246 -17.25 -7.88 -14.51
N ARG A 247 -18.01 -8.88 -14.04
CA ARG A 247 -18.64 -9.85 -14.93
C ARG A 247 -19.65 -9.21 -15.89
N GLN A 248 -20.41 -8.22 -15.41
CA GLN A 248 -21.35 -7.49 -16.23
C GLN A 248 -20.64 -6.61 -17.26
N ALA A 249 -19.56 -5.93 -16.86
CA ALA A 249 -18.73 -5.16 -17.76
C ALA A 249 -18.13 -6.05 -18.86
N ALA A 250 -17.60 -7.22 -18.51
CA ALA A 250 -17.06 -8.18 -19.47
C ALA A 250 -18.11 -8.66 -20.49
N ARG A 251 -19.36 -8.83 -20.08
CA ARG A 251 -20.46 -9.22 -21.00
C ARG A 251 -20.84 -8.12 -21.99
N ARG A 252 -20.66 -6.84 -21.64
CA ARG A 252 -20.89 -5.72 -22.56
C ARG A 252 -19.85 -5.66 -23.69
N GLY A 253 -18.68 -6.28 -23.45
CA GLY A 253 -17.58 -6.29 -24.40
C GLY A 253 -16.64 -5.10 -24.27
N ILE A 254 -15.47 -5.23 -24.89
CA ILE A 254 -14.38 -4.25 -24.75
C ILE A 254 -14.70 -2.94 -25.48
N ASP A 255 -15.48 -2.98 -26.54
CA ASP A 255 -15.84 -1.78 -27.30
C ASP A 255 -16.73 -0.83 -26.49
N ASP A 256 -17.71 -1.37 -25.75
CA ASP A 256 -18.54 -0.59 -24.84
C ASP A 256 -17.72 0.04 -23.71
N ILE A 257 -16.75 -0.71 -23.16
CA ILE A 257 -15.85 -0.21 -22.12
C ILE A 257 -14.98 0.91 -22.67
N ARG A 258 -14.40 0.75 -23.88
CA ARG A 258 -13.64 1.82 -24.54
C ARG A 258 -14.48 3.07 -24.75
N ALA A 259 -15.70 2.92 -25.24
CA ALA A 259 -16.61 4.04 -25.46
C ALA A 259 -16.98 4.76 -24.13
N GLU A 260 -17.13 4.02 -23.03
CA GLU A 260 -17.34 4.61 -21.70
C GLU A 260 -16.12 5.39 -21.22
N LEU A 261 -14.93 4.83 -21.39
CA LEU A 261 -13.66 5.47 -21.03
C LEU A 261 -13.37 6.70 -21.90
N ALA A 262 -13.62 6.65 -23.21
CA ALA A 262 -13.45 7.77 -24.14
C ALA A 262 -14.38 8.94 -23.79
N ARG A 263 -15.62 8.66 -23.37
CA ARG A 263 -16.53 9.71 -22.88
C ARG A 263 -16.03 10.39 -21.59
N ALA A 264 -15.33 9.66 -20.73
CA ALA A 264 -14.75 10.20 -19.50
C ALA A 264 -13.41 10.92 -19.75
N LEU A 265 -12.64 10.47 -20.74
CA LEU A 265 -11.31 10.93 -21.09
C LEU A 265 -11.18 11.24 -22.60
N PRO A 266 -11.99 12.18 -23.16
CA PRO A 266 -12.01 12.45 -24.61
C PRO A 266 -10.63 12.86 -25.15
N GLN A 267 -9.84 13.52 -24.34
CA GLN A 267 -8.47 13.93 -24.69
C GLN A 267 -7.50 12.76 -24.88
N PHE A 268 -7.85 11.53 -24.51
CA PHE A 268 -7.02 10.33 -24.62
C PHE A 268 -7.71 9.21 -25.43
N GLU A 269 -8.75 9.52 -26.18
CA GLU A 269 -9.55 8.54 -26.95
C GLU A 269 -8.68 7.72 -27.91
N ASP A 270 -7.76 8.37 -28.62
CA ASP A 270 -6.77 7.74 -29.51
C ASP A 270 -5.94 6.68 -28.77
N LEU A 271 -5.42 7.01 -27.60
CA LEU A 271 -4.60 6.11 -26.79
C LEU A 271 -5.40 4.94 -26.21
N LEU A 272 -6.68 5.17 -25.89
CA LEU A 272 -7.57 4.12 -25.41
C LEU A 272 -7.83 3.05 -26.48
N HIS A 273 -8.03 3.48 -27.72
CA HIS A 273 -8.22 2.57 -28.86
C HIS A 273 -6.99 1.72 -29.13
N ASP A 274 -5.80 2.30 -29.07
CA ASP A 274 -4.55 1.59 -29.32
C ASP A 274 -4.23 0.57 -28.24
N ARG A 275 -4.53 0.88 -26.98
CA ARG A 275 -4.04 0.12 -25.81
C ARG A 275 -5.02 -0.91 -25.30
N ILE A 276 -6.33 -0.63 -25.32
CA ILE A 276 -7.33 -1.51 -24.74
C ILE A 276 -7.96 -2.35 -25.87
N ARG A 277 -7.48 -3.56 -26.06
CA ARG A 277 -7.94 -4.46 -27.13
C ARG A 277 -8.78 -5.61 -26.59
N SER A 278 -8.58 -5.97 -25.33
CA SER A 278 -9.25 -7.09 -24.68
C SER A 278 -9.38 -6.87 -23.17
N MET A 279 -10.19 -7.68 -22.50
CA MET A 279 -10.36 -7.65 -21.05
C MET A 279 -9.05 -7.96 -20.28
N SER A 280 -8.12 -8.71 -20.89
CA SER A 280 -6.82 -9.01 -20.29
C SER A 280 -5.88 -7.81 -20.19
N ASP A 281 -6.18 -6.71 -20.89
CA ASP A 281 -5.44 -5.45 -20.80
C ASP A 281 -5.80 -4.66 -19.53
N LEU A 282 -6.87 -5.05 -18.85
CA LEU A 282 -7.36 -4.45 -17.62
C LEU A 282 -7.07 -5.38 -16.43
N THR A 283 -6.57 -4.82 -15.35
CA THR A 283 -6.31 -5.56 -14.11
C THR A 283 -7.28 -5.12 -13.04
N LEU A 284 -8.16 -6.02 -12.62
CA LEU A 284 -9.14 -5.74 -11.57
C LEU A 284 -8.46 -5.73 -10.19
N LEU A 285 -8.72 -4.69 -9.43
CA LEU A 285 -8.43 -4.59 -8.01
C LEU A 285 -9.74 -4.75 -7.23
N ASP A 286 -9.87 -5.86 -6.48
CA ASP A 286 -10.92 -6.04 -5.47
C ASP A 286 -10.69 -5.02 -4.34
N VAL A 287 -11.60 -4.06 -4.19
CA VAL A 287 -11.48 -2.97 -3.21
C VAL A 287 -12.27 -3.31 -1.96
N PHE A 288 -11.56 -3.56 -0.87
CA PHE A 288 -12.14 -3.74 0.45
C PHE A 288 -11.32 -3.01 1.51
N ALA A 289 -11.93 -2.79 2.65
CA ALA A 289 -11.23 -2.38 3.85
C ALA A 289 -11.14 -3.53 4.84
N ALA A 290 -10.06 -3.58 5.59
CA ALA A 290 -9.89 -4.54 6.68
C ALA A 290 -9.09 -3.90 7.80
N HIS A 291 -9.47 -4.19 9.04
CA HIS A 291 -8.73 -3.83 10.23
C HIS A 291 -8.62 -5.07 11.10
N ALA A 292 -7.43 -5.62 11.22
CA ALA A 292 -7.17 -6.77 12.08
C ALA A 292 -7.61 -6.44 13.53
N ARG A 293 -8.27 -7.39 14.17
CA ARG A 293 -8.78 -7.19 15.55
C ARG A 293 -7.66 -7.03 16.56
N GLU A 294 -6.52 -7.61 16.28
CA GLU A 294 -5.30 -7.48 17.08
C GLU A 294 -4.12 -7.19 16.15
N TRP A 295 -3.28 -6.25 16.53
CA TRP A 295 -2.08 -5.91 15.77
C TRP A 295 -0.80 -6.41 16.45
N VAL A 296 -0.88 -6.72 17.75
CA VAL A 296 0.24 -7.16 18.57
C VAL A 296 -0.15 -8.32 19.49
N ARG A 297 0.73 -9.31 19.59
CA ARG A 297 0.73 -10.39 20.57
C ARG A 297 2.16 -10.60 21.09
N ASP A 298 2.35 -11.49 22.04
CA ASP A 298 3.68 -11.90 22.49
C ASP A 298 4.50 -12.43 21.30
N GLY A 299 5.58 -11.75 20.97
CA GLY A 299 6.47 -12.10 19.86
C GLY A 299 5.88 -11.96 18.46
N LEU A 300 4.71 -11.32 18.28
CA LEU A 300 4.08 -11.14 16.95
C LEU A 300 3.54 -9.72 16.78
N VAL A 301 3.82 -9.11 15.63
CA VAL A 301 3.28 -7.80 15.22
C VAL A 301 2.80 -7.85 13.78
N LEU A 302 1.71 -7.16 13.47
CA LEU A 302 1.22 -6.95 12.11
C LEU A 302 1.42 -5.49 11.70
N ILE A 303 1.87 -5.26 10.45
CA ILE A 303 2.07 -3.92 9.87
C ILE A 303 1.52 -3.83 8.43
N GLY A 304 1.25 -2.60 7.99
CA GLY A 304 0.75 -2.34 6.64
C GLY A 304 -0.56 -3.07 6.35
N ASP A 305 -0.75 -3.53 5.11
CA ASP A 305 -1.98 -4.19 4.69
C ASP A 305 -2.26 -5.52 5.44
N ALA A 306 -1.28 -6.09 6.14
CA ALA A 306 -1.52 -7.24 7.03
C ALA A 306 -2.31 -6.85 8.28
N ALA A 307 -2.10 -5.63 8.79
CA ALA A 307 -2.84 -5.07 9.92
C ALA A 307 -4.11 -4.31 9.47
N HIS A 308 -4.01 -3.53 8.38
CA HIS A 308 -5.07 -2.65 7.91
C HIS A 308 -5.03 -2.47 6.39
N THR A 309 -6.02 -2.96 5.70
CA THR A 309 -6.18 -2.75 4.26
C THR A 309 -7.10 -1.56 4.01
N HIS A 310 -6.73 -0.70 3.09
CA HIS A 310 -7.47 0.50 2.72
C HIS A 310 -7.88 0.50 1.24
N GLY A 311 -8.91 1.29 0.92
CA GLY A 311 -9.25 1.59 -0.46
C GLY A 311 -8.20 2.48 -1.13
N PRO A 312 -8.21 2.58 -2.47
CA PRO A 312 -7.21 3.34 -3.22
C PRO A 312 -7.39 4.86 -3.13
N ILE A 313 -8.52 5.34 -2.59
CA ILE A 313 -8.84 6.78 -2.52
C ILE A 313 -7.80 7.49 -1.65
N GLY A 314 -7.23 8.57 -2.20
CA GLY A 314 -6.21 9.38 -1.52
C GLY A 314 -4.83 8.73 -1.44
N ALA A 315 -4.61 7.58 -2.10
CA ALA A 315 -3.31 6.92 -2.23
C ALA A 315 -2.56 6.72 -0.88
N GLN A 316 -3.26 6.20 0.14
CA GLN A 316 -2.72 6.12 1.51
C GLN A 316 -1.98 4.80 1.84
N GLY A 317 -2.19 3.71 1.08
CA GLY A 317 -1.72 2.37 1.46
C GLY A 317 -0.21 2.30 1.71
N ILE A 318 0.62 2.72 0.74
CA ILE A 318 2.09 2.72 0.89
C ILE A 318 2.52 3.64 2.03
N ASN A 319 1.89 4.81 2.14
CA ASN A 319 2.26 5.82 3.11
C ASN A 319 2.01 5.35 4.55
N LEU A 320 0.86 4.74 4.80
CA LEU A 320 0.55 4.12 6.10
C LEU A 320 1.51 2.97 6.41
N ALA A 321 1.85 2.15 5.41
CA ALA A 321 2.78 1.04 5.56
C ALA A 321 4.20 1.51 5.97
N LEU A 322 4.70 2.59 5.36
CA LEU A 322 5.99 3.20 5.72
C LEU A 322 5.94 3.84 7.12
N GLN A 323 4.85 4.53 7.44
CA GLN A 323 4.63 5.09 8.78
C GLN A 323 4.51 4.03 9.86
N ASP A 324 3.94 2.86 9.56
CA ASP A 324 3.90 1.72 10.49
C ASP A 324 5.30 1.21 10.79
N ALA A 325 6.15 1.07 9.77
CA ALA A 325 7.54 0.67 9.94
C ALA A 325 8.30 1.65 10.84
N ALA A 326 8.16 2.97 10.57
CA ALA A 326 8.78 4.02 11.37
C ALA A 326 8.30 4.03 12.83
N ALA A 327 7.00 3.83 13.05
CA ALA A 327 6.42 3.80 14.38
C ALA A 327 6.77 2.51 15.17
N LEU A 328 6.91 1.38 14.47
CA LEU A 328 7.22 0.10 15.09
C LEU A 328 8.71 -0.02 15.45
N HIS A 329 9.60 0.55 14.65
CA HIS A 329 11.05 0.43 14.82
C HIS A 329 11.53 0.73 16.26
N PRO A 330 11.27 1.91 16.87
CA PRO A 330 11.73 2.18 18.24
C PRO A 330 11.10 1.23 19.27
N VAL A 331 9.84 0.85 19.08
CA VAL A 331 9.14 -0.08 19.99
C VAL A 331 9.76 -1.48 19.95
N LEU A 332 10.21 -1.93 18.76
CA LEU A 332 10.94 -3.19 18.65
C LEU A 332 12.30 -3.13 19.33
N LEU A 333 13.06 -2.04 19.16
CA LEU A 333 14.35 -1.88 19.80
C LEU A 333 14.22 -1.98 21.34
N ASP A 334 13.28 -1.28 21.94
CA ASP A 334 13.00 -1.33 23.38
C ASP A 334 12.60 -2.74 23.85
N ALA A 335 11.72 -3.40 23.09
CA ALA A 335 11.26 -4.76 23.43
C ALA A 335 12.39 -5.81 23.32
N LEU A 336 13.24 -5.68 22.29
CA LEU A 336 14.40 -6.55 22.09
C LEU A 336 15.47 -6.33 23.17
N ALA A 337 15.78 -5.07 23.50
CA ALA A 337 16.74 -4.73 24.58
C ALA A 337 16.30 -5.29 25.93
N ALA A 338 14.99 -5.27 26.22
CA ALA A 338 14.44 -5.86 27.43
C ALA A 338 14.38 -7.40 27.43
N GLY A 339 14.73 -8.06 26.33
CA GLY A 339 14.70 -9.52 26.20
C GLY A 339 13.29 -10.15 26.15
N GLN A 340 12.25 -9.36 26.25
CA GLN A 340 10.86 -9.81 26.40
C GLN A 340 9.91 -9.04 25.48
N PRO A 341 9.75 -9.41 24.21
CA PRO A 341 8.82 -8.78 23.29
C PRO A 341 7.37 -9.22 23.60
N THR A 342 6.89 -8.87 24.79
CA THR A 342 5.51 -9.14 25.22
C THR A 342 4.53 -8.18 24.56
N ARG A 343 3.26 -8.55 24.58
CA ARG A 343 2.15 -7.71 24.10
C ARG A 343 2.17 -6.31 24.72
N GLU A 344 2.46 -6.21 26.03
CA GLU A 344 2.52 -4.92 26.74
C GLU A 344 3.62 -4.01 26.20
N ARG A 345 4.79 -4.56 25.91
CA ARG A 345 5.92 -3.80 25.35
C ARG A 345 5.70 -3.41 23.90
N LEU A 346 4.97 -4.22 23.14
CA LEU A 346 4.62 -3.95 21.75
C LEU A 346 3.37 -3.05 21.61
N ALA A 347 2.55 -2.93 22.67
CA ALA A 347 1.31 -2.14 22.66
C ALA A 347 1.47 -0.65 22.32
N PRO A 348 2.58 0.05 22.63
CA PRO A 348 2.76 1.45 22.20
C PRO A 348 2.58 1.65 20.70
N TYR A 349 3.08 0.72 19.87
CA TYR A 349 2.86 0.75 18.43
C TYR A 349 1.35 0.71 18.08
N ALA A 350 0.62 -0.25 18.60
CA ALA A 350 -0.81 -0.40 18.33
C ALA A 350 -1.61 0.82 18.83
N ARG A 351 -1.30 1.34 20.02
CA ARG A 351 -1.95 2.54 20.56
C ARG A 351 -1.76 3.77 19.67
N LEU A 352 -0.61 3.90 19.02
CA LEU A 352 -0.33 5.00 18.09
C LEU A 352 -1.00 4.78 16.74
N ARG A 353 -0.87 3.56 16.16
CA ARG A 353 -1.20 3.34 14.76
C ARG A 353 -2.65 2.95 14.49
N VAL A 354 -3.32 2.24 15.41
CA VAL A 354 -4.73 1.84 15.23
C VAL A 354 -5.65 3.06 15.05
N PRO A 355 -5.59 4.12 15.90
CA PRO A 355 -6.41 5.31 15.70
C PRO A 355 -6.07 6.07 14.40
N ALA A 356 -4.78 6.10 14.01
CA ALA A 356 -4.33 6.77 12.79
C ALA A 356 -4.92 6.08 11.53
N ALA A 357 -4.79 4.76 11.43
CA ALA A 357 -5.38 3.97 10.35
C ALA A 357 -6.91 4.09 10.31
N ALA A 358 -7.58 4.03 11.46
CA ALA A 358 -9.03 4.23 11.55
C ALA A 358 -9.47 5.63 11.09
N SER A 359 -8.64 6.67 11.34
CA SER A 359 -8.90 8.03 10.86
C SER A 359 -8.86 8.12 9.34
N VAL A 360 -7.86 7.51 8.71
CA VAL A 360 -7.75 7.42 7.25
C VAL A 360 -8.93 6.67 6.64
N HIS A 361 -9.33 5.56 7.24
CA HIS A 361 -10.49 4.80 6.79
C HIS A 361 -11.78 5.65 6.83
N ARG A 362 -12.03 6.38 7.93
CA ARG A 362 -13.19 7.28 8.02
C ARG A 362 -13.15 8.36 6.95
N MET A 363 -11.98 8.96 6.72
CA MET A 363 -11.78 9.96 5.66
C MET A 363 -12.07 9.39 4.28
N GLN A 364 -11.55 8.21 3.94
CA GLN A 364 -11.80 7.55 2.65
C GLN A 364 -13.28 7.24 2.44
N ARG A 365 -14.00 6.81 3.47
CA ARG A 365 -15.46 6.61 3.40
C ARG A 365 -16.21 7.90 3.12
N MET A 366 -15.81 9.01 3.72
CA MET A 366 -16.40 10.33 3.43
C MET A 366 -16.11 10.75 2.00
N GLN A 367 -14.87 10.59 1.54
CA GLN A 367 -14.47 10.89 0.17
C GLN A 367 -15.23 10.02 -0.85
N ALA A 368 -15.38 8.73 -0.60
CA ALA A 368 -16.15 7.82 -1.45
C ALA A 368 -17.63 8.25 -1.55
N LYS A 369 -18.26 8.62 -0.41
CA LYS A 369 -19.63 9.16 -0.42
C LYS A 369 -19.74 10.46 -1.20
N ALA A 370 -18.75 11.36 -1.11
CA ALA A 370 -18.74 12.59 -1.87
C ALA A 370 -18.52 12.36 -3.38
N MET A 371 -17.73 11.36 -3.72
CA MET A 371 -17.36 11.03 -5.09
C MET A 371 -18.47 10.27 -5.83
N PHE A 372 -19.11 9.28 -5.19
CA PHE A 372 -20.07 8.36 -5.80
C PHE A 372 -21.52 8.54 -5.31
N GLY A 373 -21.73 9.33 -4.24
CA GLY A 373 -23.06 9.54 -3.67
C GLY A 373 -23.98 10.25 -4.66
N GLY A 374 -25.03 9.55 -5.13
CA GLY A 374 -26.12 10.14 -5.86
C GLY A 374 -26.91 11.06 -4.93
N GLY A 375 -27.00 12.33 -5.26
CA GLY A 375 -27.76 13.33 -4.53
C GLY A 375 -28.32 14.38 -5.47
N ASN A 376 -29.30 15.17 -4.97
CA ASN A 376 -29.83 16.31 -5.71
C ASN A 376 -28.66 17.14 -6.32
N PRO A 377 -28.67 17.39 -7.65
CA PRO A 377 -27.62 18.12 -8.36
C PRO A 377 -27.28 19.47 -7.72
N VAL A 378 -28.28 20.18 -7.17
CA VAL A 378 -28.11 21.45 -6.47
C VAL A 378 -27.30 21.27 -5.16
N ALA A 379 -27.60 20.25 -4.37
CA ALA A 379 -26.85 19.94 -3.15
C ALA A 379 -25.42 19.45 -3.46
N GLY A 380 -25.23 18.75 -4.59
CA GLY A 380 -23.90 18.39 -5.11
C GLY A 380 -23.08 19.60 -5.51
N PHE A 381 -23.69 20.56 -6.17
CA PHE A 381 -23.07 21.82 -6.56
C PHE A 381 -22.65 22.69 -5.37
N LEU A 382 -23.53 22.85 -4.38
CA LEU A 382 -23.23 23.63 -3.17
C LEU A 382 -22.11 22.98 -2.35
N ARG A 383 -22.09 21.64 -2.24
CA ARG A 383 -21.01 20.90 -1.58
C ARG A 383 -19.68 21.04 -2.31
N ALA A 384 -19.65 20.99 -3.63
CA ALA A 384 -18.44 21.18 -4.42
C ALA A 384 -17.89 22.60 -4.26
N ARG A 385 -18.74 23.63 -4.29
CA ARG A 385 -18.31 25.01 -4.02
C ARG A 385 -17.81 25.22 -2.59
N ALA A 386 -18.48 24.64 -1.61
CA ALA A 386 -18.04 24.69 -0.22
C ALA A 386 -16.67 23.97 -0.06
N ALA A 387 -16.49 22.83 -0.70
CA ALA A 387 -15.20 22.11 -0.69
C ALA A 387 -14.08 22.93 -1.34
N THR A 388 -14.33 23.58 -2.49
CA THR A 388 -13.36 24.46 -3.16
C THR A 388 -13.02 25.67 -2.31
N LEU A 389 -14.00 26.28 -1.66
CA LEU A 389 -13.76 27.40 -0.74
C LEU A 389 -12.93 26.96 0.47
N VAL A 390 -13.22 25.78 1.03
CA VAL A 390 -12.48 25.25 2.19
C VAL A 390 -11.02 24.97 1.82
N THR A 391 -10.71 24.47 0.61
CA THR A 391 -9.33 24.18 0.20
C THR A 391 -8.45 25.42 0.11
N HIS A 392 -9.03 26.61 -0.10
CA HIS A 392 -8.30 27.89 -0.13
C HIS A 392 -8.18 28.56 1.23
N THR A 393 -8.72 27.97 2.29
CA THR A 393 -8.66 28.49 3.67
C THR A 393 -7.52 27.86 4.48
N ARG A 394 -7.22 28.46 5.66
CA ARG A 394 -6.31 27.86 6.64
C ARG A 394 -6.76 26.46 7.08
N LEU A 395 -8.07 26.24 7.18
CA LEU A 395 -8.63 24.92 7.51
C LEU A 395 -8.34 23.91 6.40
N GLY A 396 -8.48 24.31 5.14
CA GLY A 396 -8.11 23.46 4.00
C GLY A 396 -6.63 23.11 3.99
N ALA A 397 -5.75 24.08 4.28
CA ALA A 397 -4.32 23.83 4.41
C ALA A 397 -4.00 22.82 5.52
N LEU A 398 -4.66 22.92 6.68
CA LEU A 398 -4.53 21.94 7.77
C LEU A 398 -5.03 20.54 7.37
N ILE A 399 -6.14 20.46 6.65
CA ILE A 399 -6.67 19.17 6.14
C ILE A 399 -5.68 18.57 5.14
N THR A 400 -5.18 19.37 4.19
CA THR A 400 -4.19 18.93 3.19
C THR A 400 -2.92 18.45 3.89
N HIS A 401 -2.39 19.19 4.86
CA HIS A 401 -1.23 18.78 5.64
C HIS A 401 -1.46 17.47 6.37
N LYS A 402 -2.62 17.30 7.01
CA LYS A 402 -2.98 16.05 7.70
C LYS A 402 -3.10 14.86 6.75
N VAL A 403 -3.62 15.07 5.54
CA VAL A 403 -3.70 14.03 4.49
C VAL A 403 -2.31 13.68 3.98
N ALA A 404 -1.46 14.69 3.77
CA ALA A 404 -0.13 14.57 3.20
C ALA A 404 0.86 13.88 4.15
N PHE A 405 0.85 14.24 5.43
CA PHE A 405 1.82 13.75 6.42
C PHE A 405 1.25 12.71 7.39
N GLY A 406 -0.08 12.55 7.46
CA GLY A 406 -0.74 11.65 8.41
C GLY A 406 -0.98 12.28 9.77
N THR A 407 -1.67 11.52 10.64
CA THR A 407 -1.88 11.87 12.07
C THR A 407 -0.85 11.14 12.90
N GLY A 408 0.03 11.86 13.58
CA GLY A 408 1.01 11.27 14.50
C GLY A 408 2.39 11.05 13.88
N SER A 409 2.74 11.84 12.88
CA SER A 409 4.17 12.06 12.56
C SER A 409 4.76 13.04 13.56
N PRO A 410 5.92 12.74 14.19
CA PRO A 410 6.64 13.68 15.01
C PRO A 410 7.01 14.94 14.24
#